data_24b9edc67d102c935a1ef41d9167ef62
#
_entry.id   24b9edc67d102c935a1ef41d9167ef62
#
_cell.length_a   1.000
_cell.length_b   1.000
_cell.length_c   1.000
_cell.angle_alpha   90.00
_cell.angle_beta   90.00
_cell.angle_gamma   90.00
#
_symmetry.space_group_name_H-M   'P 1'
#
loop_
_entity.id
_entity.type
_entity.pdbx_description
1 polymer ?
#
loop_
_entity_poly.entity_id
_entity_poly.type
_entity_poly.pdbx_seq_one_letter_code
_entity_poly.pdbx_strand_id
1 'polypeptide(L)'
;MRNMITSIISILCYLQCFGTLSASVTAKNENGNFVLKNKNVELVFANGKEFLFKEFRMDGMNILPVNGSTTHPWQLIYRGPNGENPTLMPRWGEYKGGEIQKTQDASTLIFTWQMVIDAGPTCPVRILVTLGKDAELPEWRIEAEMPEGWVITESEFPRIAVNRPEGAKGILPVGFGT
;
A
#
# COMPACT_ATOMS: atom_id res chain seq x y z
N MET A 1 7.34 -62.33 42.61
CA MET A 1 7.66 -60.91 42.43
C MET A 1 7.64 -60.65 40.93
N ARG A 2 6.56 -60.05 40.47
CA ARG A 2 6.26 -59.96 39.02
C ARG A 2 5.93 -58.52 38.68
N ASN A 3 6.76 -57.95 37.83
CA ASN A 3 6.50 -56.89 36.86
C ASN A 3 5.40 -55.85 37.11
N MET A 4 5.83 -54.68 37.49
CA MET A 4 5.08 -53.42 37.42
C MET A 4 5.97 -52.30 36.89
N ILE A 5 6.38 -52.40 35.64
CA ILE A 5 7.05 -51.31 34.93
C ILE A 5 6.63 -51.40 33.44
N THR A 6 5.45 -50.97 33.11
CA THR A 6 5.07 -50.68 31.70
C THR A 6 3.76 -49.91 31.68
N SER A 7 3.74 -48.62 31.92
CA SER A 7 2.59 -47.75 31.60
C SER A 7 2.84 -46.26 31.89
N ILE A 8 4.03 -45.71 31.62
CA ILE A 8 4.25 -44.24 31.79
C ILE A 8 4.80 -43.58 30.50
N ILE A 9 4.86 -44.24 29.36
CA ILE A 9 5.47 -43.65 28.14
C ILE A 9 4.47 -43.17 27.08
N SER A 10 3.18 -43.26 27.29
CA SER A 10 2.19 -42.92 26.26
C SER A 10 1.47 -41.59 26.40
N ILE A 11 1.81 -40.70 27.30
CA ILE A 11 1.10 -39.42 27.50
C ILE A 11 1.93 -38.17 27.06
N LEU A 12 3.17 -38.34 26.63
CA LEU A 12 4.03 -37.18 26.34
C LEU A 12 4.09 -36.79 24.87
N CYS A 13 3.32 -37.38 23.96
CA CYS A 13 3.37 -37.10 22.53
C CYS A 13 2.19 -36.30 21.95
N TYR A 14 1.30 -35.75 22.75
CA TYR A 14 0.13 -35.01 22.23
C TYR A 14 0.14 -33.50 22.51
N LEU A 15 1.25 -32.92 22.88
CA LEU A 15 1.31 -31.49 23.25
C LEU A 15 2.22 -30.63 22.34
N GLN A 16 2.46 -31.06 21.13
CA GLN A 16 3.27 -30.24 20.19
C GLN A 16 2.67 -30.19 18.81
N CYS A 17 1.52 -29.55 18.63
CA CYS A 17 1.09 -29.03 17.32
C CYS A 17 -0.02 -27.98 17.46
N PHE A 18 0.00 -27.13 18.46
CA PHE A 18 -0.59 -25.81 18.31
C PHE A 18 0.51 -24.89 17.80
N GLY A 19 0.88 -25.08 16.55
CA GLY A 19 1.55 -24.03 15.80
C GLY A 19 0.62 -22.83 15.82
N THR A 20 0.96 -21.81 16.57
CA THR A 20 0.36 -20.50 16.40
C THR A 20 0.52 -20.17 14.93
N LEU A 21 -0.57 -20.17 14.16
CA LEU A 21 -0.61 -19.58 12.84
C LEU A 21 -0.25 -18.11 13.04
N SER A 22 1.06 -17.83 13.00
CA SER A 22 1.56 -16.46 13.05
C SER A 22 0.92 -15.75 11.88
N ALA A 23 0.12 -14.75 12.15
CA ALA A 23 -0.40 -13.88 11.13
C ALA A 23 0.79 -13.38 10.30
N SER A 24 0.81 -13.68 9.02
CA SER A 24 1.86 -13.26 8.11
C SER A 24 1.35 -12.19 7.17
N VAL A 25 2.20 -11.22 6.87
CA VAL A 25 1.95 -10.32 5.75
C VAL A 25 2.64 -10.88 4.51
N THR A 26 1.95 -10.88 3.39
CA THR A 26 2.47 -11.33 2.10
C THR A 26 2.47 -10.20 1.10
N ALA A 27 3.55 -10.09 0.33
CA ALA A 27 3.62 -9.21 -0.83
C ALA A 27 4.21 -10.01 -2.00
N LYS A 28 3.58 -9.93 -3.16
CA LYS A 28 3.97 -10.66 -4.36
C LYS A 28 3.61 -9.89 -5.62
N ASN A 29 4.35 -10.18 -6.70
CA ASN A 29 3.99 -9.76 -8.05
C ASN A 29 3.59 -11.01 -8.82
N GLU A 30 2.34 -11.10 -9.20
CA GLU A 30 1.83 -12.24 -9.98
C GLU A 30 0.80 -11.78 -11.00
N ASN A 31 0.86 -12.38 -12.21
CA ASN A 31 -0.05 -12.09 -13.32
C ASN A 31 -0.16 -10.58 -13.65
N GLY A 32 0.96 -9.84 -13.55
CA GLY A 32 0.99 -8.40 -13.82
C GLY A 32 0.31 -7.55 -12.74
N ASN A 33 0.16 -8.08 -11.53
CA ASN A 33 -0.39 -7.33 -10.40
C ASN A 33 0.54 -7.44 -9.19
N PHE A 34 0.64 -6.36 -8.44
CA PHE A 34 1.19 -6.38 -7.09
C PHE A 34 0.06 -6.65 -6.10
N VAL A 35 0.26 -7.65 -5.25
CA VAL A 35 -0.68 -8.01 -4.19
C VAL A 35 0.00 -7.82 -2.85
N LEU A 36 -0.65 -7.11 -1.94
CA LEU A 36 -0.22 -6.91 -0.56
C LEU A 36 -1.35 -7.33 0.37
N LYS A 37 -1.08 -8.28 1.27
CA LYS A 37 -2.13 -8.91 2.05
C LYS A 37 -1.67 -9.33 3.44
N ASN A 38 -2.54 -9.13 4.42
CA ASN A 38 -2.50 -9.78 5.73
C ASN A 38 -3.85 -10.45 6.03
N LYS A 39 -4.14 -10.75 7.29
CA LYS A 39 -5.40 -11.40 7.71
C LYS A 39 -6.64 -10.50 7.50
N ASN A 40 -6.49 -9.18 7.59
CA ASN A 40 -7.59 -8.21 7.60
C ASN A 40 -7.75 -7.48 6.26
N VAL A 41 -6.65 -7.29 5.55
CA VAL A 41 -6.55 -6.38 4.39
C VAL A 41 -5.92 -7.08 3.20
N GLU A 42 -6.48 -6.85 2.02
CA GLU A 42 -5.92 -7.25 0.74
C GLU A 42 -5.97 -6.08 -0.25
N LEU A 43 -4.82 -5.72 -0.81
CA LEU A 43 -4.65 -4.65 -1.79
C LEU A 43 -4.11 -5.25 -3.08
N VAL A 44 -4.72 -4.90 -4.21
CA VAL A 44 -4.27 -5.34 -5.55
C VAL A 44 -4.06 -4.12 -6.44
N PHE A 45 -2.86 -3.98 -6.97
CA PHE A 45 -2.46 -2.91 -7.88
C PHE A 45 -2.04 -3.51 -9.23
N ALA A 46 -2.48 -2.92 -10.34
CA ALA A 46 -1.92 -3.27 -11.63
C ALA A 46 -0.47 -2.78 -11.72
N ASN A 47 0.41 -3.64 -12.21
CA ASN A 47 1.76 -3.24 -12.56
C ASN A 47 1.76 -2.61 -13.95
N GLY A 48 1.70 -1.28 -14.01
CA GLY A 48 1.64 -0.57 -15.27
C GLY A 48 1.62 0.95 -15.09
N LYS A 49 1.75 1.65 -16.22
CA LYS A 49 1.88 3.11 -16.26
C LYS A 49 0.71 3.85 -15.56
N GLU A 50 -0.48 3.29 -15.63
CA GLU A 50 -1.67 3.95 -15.10
C GLU A 50 -1.87 3.77 -13.60
N PHE A 51 -1.04 2.91 -12.93
CA PHE A 51 -1.18 2.62 -11.50
C PHE A 51 -2.64 2.40 -11.09
N LEU A 52 -3.25 1.37 -11.65
CA LEU A 52 -4.63 1.06 -11.31
C LEU A 52 -4.69 0.33 -9.97
N PHE A 53 -5.35 0.94 -9.00
CA PHE A 53 -5.75 0.28 -7.76
C PHE A 53 -7.00 -0.56 -8.05
N LYS A 54 -6.82 -1.87 -8.17
CA LYS A 54 -7.87 -2.79 -8.62
C LYS A 54 -8.80 -3.26 -7.52
N GLU A 55 -8.23 -3.59 -6.37
CA GLU A 55 -8.98 -4.11 -5.24
C GLU A 55 -8.44 -3.58 -3.92
N PHE A 56 -9.36 -3.25 -3.04
CA PHE A 56 -9.11 -2.99 -1.63
C PHE A 56 -10.15 -3.75 -0.83
N ARG A 57 -9.75 -4.86 -0.26
CA ARG A 57 -10.62 -5.67 0.59
C ARG A 57 -10.26 -5.46 2.04
N MET A 58 -11.29 -5.26 2.85
CA MET A 58 -11.22 -5.25 4.31
C MET A 58 -12.21 -6.30 4.82
N ASP A 59 -11.75 -7.22 5.65
CA ASP A 59 -12.56 -8.33 6.16
C ASP A 59 -13.31 -9.09 5.05
N GLY A 60 -12.66 -9.27 3.90
CA GLY A 60 -13.21 -9.95 2.73
C GLY A 60 -14.13 -9.11 1.84
N MET A 61 -14.54 -7.91 2.25
CA MET A 61 -15.38 -7.02 1.45
C MET A 61 -14.54 -6.06 0.60
N ASN A 62 -14.79 -6.00 -0.70
CA ASN A 62 -14.16 -5.00 -1.56
C ASN A 62 -14.81 -3.63 -1.33
N ILE A 63 -14.02 -2.67 -0.89
CA ILE A 63 -14.48 -1.31 -0.59
C ILE A 63 -14.33 -0.34 -1.76
N LEU A 64 -13.67 -0.75 -2.86
CA LEU A 64 -13.61 0.06 -4.07
C LEU A 64 -14.91 -0.05 -4.88
N PRO A 65 -15.32 1.02 -5.59
CA PRO A 65 -16.43 0.98 -6.53
C PRO A 65 -16.19 -0.06 -7.64
N VAL A 66 -17.24 -0.75 -8.08
CA VAL A 66 -17.16 -1.78 -9.13
C VAL A 66 -16.57 -1.23 -10.45
N ASN A 67 -16.75 0.06 -10.73
CA ASN A 67 -16.26 0.75 -11.92
C ASN A 67 -15.19 1.82 -11.62
N GLY A 68 -14.66 1.82 -10.42
CA GLY A 68 -13.87 2.95 -9.93
C GLY A 68 -12.42 2.65 -9.65
N SER A 69 -11.61 2.57 -10.69
CA SER A 69 -10.23 2.96 -10.50
C SER A 69 -10.16 4.48 -10.37
N THR A 70 -9.56 4.98 -9.31
CA THR A 70 -9.12 6.38 -9.32
C THR A 70 -8.07 6.51 -10.40
N THR A 71 -8.40 7.22 -11.47
CA THR A 71 -7.50 7.43 -12.61
C THR A 71 -6.23 8.19 -12.24
N HIS A 72 -6.22 8.79 -11.04
CA HIS A 72 -5.10 9.55 -10.50
C HIS A 72 -4.97 9.30 -9.00
N PRO A 73 -4.21 8.29 -8.56
CA PRO A 73 -4.07 7.95 -7.15
C PRO A 73 -3.35 9.01 -6.33
N TRP A 74 -2.67 9.95 -6.98
CA TRP A 74 -2.01 11.08 -6.37
C TRP A 74 -1.96 12.29 -7.31
N GLN A 75 -1.85 13.46 -6.70
CA GLN A 75 -1.61 14.73 -7.37
C GLN A 75 -0.72 15.58 -6.47
N LEU A 76 0.27 16.23 -7.05
CA LEU A 76 1.13 17.20 -6.38
C LEU A 76 1.01 18.54 -7.09
N ILE A 77 0.82 19.60 -6.32
CA ILE A 77 0.93 20.97 -6.81
C ILE A 77 2.27 21.51 -6.31
N TYR A 78 3.02 22.10 -7.19
CA TYR A 78 4.35 22.61 -6.86
C TYR A 78 4.51 24.04 -7.34
N ARG A 79 5.46 24.76 -6.75
CA ARG A 79 5.82 26.11 -7.15
C ARG A 79 7.24 26.10 -7.65
N GLY A 80 7.44 26.67 -8.84
CA GLY A 80 8.74 26.91 -9.43
C GLY A 80 9.31 28.29 -9.09
N PRO A 81 10.54 28.56 -9.55
CA PRO A 81 11.21 29.83 -9.34
C PRO A 81 10.43 31.06 -9.85
N ASN A 82 9.58 30.88 -10.87
CA ASN A 82 8.78 31.94 -11.46
C ASN A 82 7.41 32.15 -10.79
N GLY A 83 7.12 31.42 -9.71
CA GLY A 83 5.88 31.57 -8.95
C GLY A 83 4.65 30.88 -9.53
N GLU A 84 4.80 30.12 -10.60
CA GLU A 84 3.73 29.29 -11.17
C GLU A 84 3.40 28.13 -10.26
N ASN A 85 2.14 27.65 -10.31
CA ASN A 85 1.66 26.52 -9.50
C ASN A 85 1.14 25.39 -10.41
N PRO A 86 1.99 24.74 -11.20
CA PRO A 86 1.57 23.61 -12.03
C PRO A 86 1.37 22.34 -11.19
N THR A 87 0.76 21.35 -11.84
CA THR A 87 0.40 20.08 -11.20
C THR A 87 1.23 18.94 -11.77
N LEU A 88 1.56 17.95 -10.94
CA LEU A 88 2.09 16.65 -11.35
C LEU A 88 1.06 15.55 -11.09
N MET A 89 0.93 14.65 -12.06
CA MET A 89 0.05 13.47 -11.96
C MET A 89 0.74 12.25 -12.59
N PRO A 90 0.43 11.01 -12.18
CA PRO A 90 1.08 9.79 -12.66
C PRO A 90 1.11 9.67 -14.19
N ARG A 91 0.02 10.05 -14.86
CA ARG A 91 -0.14 9.93 -16.33
C ARG A 91 0.88 10.74 -17.14
N TRP A 92 1.47 11.79 -16.54
CA TRP A 92 2.44 12.67 -17.22
C TRP A 92 3.89 12.24 -16.99
N GLY A 93 4.10 11.24 -16.12
CA GLY A 93 5.41 10.69 -15.84
C GLY A 93 5.71 9.39 -16.57
N GLU A 94 6.97 9.01 -16.56
CA GLU A 94 7.42 7.68 -16.96
C GLU A 94 7.39 6.75 -15.76
N TYR A 95 6.53 5.72 -15.79
CA TYR A 95 6.51 4.69 -14.76
C TYR A 95 7.76 3.82 -14.85
N LYS A 96 8.54 3.76 -13.79
CA LYS A 96 9.79 3.00 -13.70
C LYS A 96 9.63 1.60 -13.14
N GLY A 97 8.43 1.26 -12.66
CA GLY A 97 8.11 -0.04 -12.11
C GLY A 97 7.75 0.00 -10.64
N GLY A 98 7.45 -1.19 -10.13
CA GLY A 98 7.19 -1.43 -8.73
C GLY A 98 8.18 -2.43 -8.15
N GLU A 99 8.47 -2.30 -6.86
CA GLU A 99 9.30 -3.22 -6.10
C GLU A 99 8.62 -3.64 -4.80
N ILE A 100 9.10 -4.73 -4.22
CA ILE A 100 8.60 -5.26 -2.96
C ILE A 100 9.74 -5.28 -1.95
N GLN A 101 9.54 -4.61 -0.83
CA GLN A 101 10.42 -4.70 0.33
C GLN A 101 9.72 -5.46 1.45
N LYS A 102 10.43 -6.38 2.09
CA LYS A 102 9.90 -7.22 3.17
C LYS A 102 10.75 -7.11 4.40
N THR A 103 10.10 -7.01 5.54
CA THR A 103 10.69 -7.18 6.87
C THR A 103 10.02 -8.36 7.56
N GLN A 104 10.40 -8.64 8.80
CA GLN A 104 9.77 -9.69 9.60
C GLN A 104 8.29 -9.38 9.90
N ASP A 105 7.94 -8.12 10.09
CA ASP A 105 6.64 -7.67 10.58
C ASP A 105 5.81 -6.87 9.59
N ALA A 106 6.37 -6.51 8.43
CA ALA A 106 5.71 -5.72 7.42
C ALA A 106 6.19 -6.02 6.00
N SER A 107 5.37 -5.68 5.02
CA SER A 107 5.76 -5.63 3.61
C SER A 107 5.37 -4.29 3.03
N THR A 108 6.21 -3.76 2.14
CA THR A 108 6.02 -2.49 1.46
C THR A 108 6.06 -2.69 -0.05
N LEU A 109 5.06 -2.18 -0.75
CA LEU A 109 5.09 -1.99 -2.19
C LEU A 109 5.59 -0.57 -2.46
N ILE A 110 6.54 -0.43 -3.38
CA ILE A 110 7.09 0.86 -3.78
C ILE A 110 6.88 1.00 -5.29
N PHE A 111 6.22 2.07 -5.70
CA PHE A 111 5.98 2.40 -7.11
C PHE A 111 6.70 3.70 -7.43
N THR A 112 7.43 3.73 -8.54
CA THR A 112 8.30 4.86 -8.91
C THR A 112 7.92 5.44 -10.26
N TRP A 113 7.87 6.76 -10.33
CA TRP A 113 7.74 7.55 -11.57
C TRP A 113 8.89 8.52 -11.69
N GLN A 114 9.31 8.75 -12.93
CA GLN A 114 10.17 9.86 -13.30
C GLN A 114 9.30 10.93 -13.95
N MET A 115 9.12 12.04 -13.24
CA MET A 115 8.36 13.18 -13.72
C MET A 115 9.29 14.18 -14.42
N VAL A 116 8.74 14.94 -15.37
CA VAL A 116 9.43 16.10 -15.98
C VAL A 116 8.70 17.36 -15.54
N ILE A 117 9.44 18.33 -15.03
CA ILE A 117 8.91 19.60 -14.54
C ILE A 117 9.17 20.67 -15.62
N ASP A 118 8.08 21.25 -16.16
CA ASP A 118 8.12 22.38 -17.14
C ASP A 118 9.13 22.21 -18.27
N ALA A 119 9.14 21.03 -18.91
CA ALA A 119 10.10 20.68 -19.95
C ALA A 119 11.59 20.85 -19.53
N GLY A 120 11.87 20.83 -18.24
CA GLY A 120 13.17 21.03 -17.62
C GLY A 120 13.64 19.86 -16.76
N PRO A 121 13.91 20.09 -15.49
CA PRO A 121 14.48 19.08 -14.62
C PRO A 121 13.51 17.93 -14.34
N THR A 122 14.08 16.79 -13.98
CA THR A 122 13.29 15.61 -13.61
C THR A 122 13.14 15.51 -12.09
N CYS A 123 12.00 14.93 -11.68
CA CYS A 123 11.66 14.71 -10.28
C CYS A 123 11.21 13.25 -10.12
N PRO A 124 11.94 12.41 -9.38
CA PRO A 124 11.44 11.11 -9.00
C PRO A 124 10.32 11.25 -7.97
N VAL A 125 9.21 10.55 -8.21
CA VAL A 125 8.09 10.44 -7.28
C VAL A 125 7.91 8.97 -6.92
N ARG A 126 7.86 8.66 -5.63
CA ARG A 126 7.65 7.32 -5.11
C ARG A 126 6.40 7.26 -4.25
N ILE A 127 5.62 6.20 -4.44
CA ILE A 127 4.53 5.83 -3.54
C ILE A 127 4.93 4.58 -2.79
N LEU A 128 4.81 4.62 -1.49
CA LEU A 128 5.05 3.50 -0.60
C LEU A 128 3.72 3.11 0.03
N VAL A 129 3.38 1.81 -0.06
CA VAL A 129 2.21 1.23 0.58
C VAL A 129 2.70 0.12 1.51
N THR A 130 2.65 0.36 2.81
CA THR A 130 3.15 -0.56 3.83
C THR A 130 2.00 -1.21 4.57
N LEU A 131 2.08 -2.53 4.74
CA LEU A 131 1.12 -3.29 5.53
C LEU A 131 1.87 -4.12 6.57
N GLY A 132 1.56 -3.89 7.83
CA GLY A 132 2.04 -4.69 8.94
C GLY A 132 1.27 -6.01 9.05
N LYS A 133 1.87 -7.04 9.65
CA LYS A 133 1.25 -8.36 9.81
C LYS A 133 -0.09 -8.32 10.56
N ASP A 134 -0.22 -7.43 11.54
CA ASP A 134 -1.42 -7.27 12.38
C ASP A 134 -2.17 -5.96 12.13
N ALA A 135 -1.73 -5.17 11.14
CA ALA A 135 -2.35 -3.90 10.83
C ALA A 135 -3.79 -4.07 10.32
N GLU A 136 -4.67 -3.17 10.75
CA GLU A 136 -6.05 -3.09 10.26
C GLU A 136 -6.15 -2.24 8.99
N LEU A 137 -5.18 -1.33 8.77
CA LEU A 137 -5.11 -0.44 7.62
C LEU A 137 -3.69 -0.38 7.06
N PRO A 138 -3.53 -0.16 5.75
CA PRO A 138 -2.24 0.13 5.17
C PRO A 138 -1.78 1.56 5.50
N GLU A 139 -0.48 1.73 5.65
CA GLU A 139 0.15 3.04 5.69
C GLU A 139 0.50 3.46 4.26
N TRP A 140 0.18 4.72 3.93
CA TRP A 140 0.45 5.31 2.63
C TRP A 140 1.43 6.47 2.77
N ARG A 141 2.45 6.48 1.94
CA ARG A 141 3.44 7.54 1.90
C ARG A 141 3.77 7.93 0.46
N ILE A 142 3.87 9.22 0.20
CA ILE A 142 4.38 9.77 -1.06
C ILE A 142 5.67 10.52 -0.79
N GLU A 143 6.64 10.31 -1.67
CA GLU A 143 7.94 10.99 -1.65
C GLU A 143 8.19 11.59 -3.02
N ALA A 144 8.68 12.81 -3.07
CA ALA A 144 9.09 13.48 -4.29
C ALA A 144 10.37 14.27 -4.03
N GLU A 145 11.36 14.06 -4.89
CA GLU A 145 12.66 14.75 -4.80
C GLU A 145 12.64 15.95 -5.75
N MET A 146 12.17 17.09 -5.23
CA MET A 146 12.09 18.32 -6.03
C MET A 146 13.47 18.90 -6.29
N PRO A 147 13.71 19.41 -7.51
CA PRO A 147 14.95 20.14 -7.82
C PRO A 147 15.09 21.41 -7.00
N GLU A 148 16.29 21.93 -6.91
CA GLU A 148 16.56 23.19 -6.21
C GLU A 148 15.71 24.35 -6.75
N GLY A 149 15.14 25.13 -5.84
CA GLY A 149 14.25 26.23 -6.17
C GLY A 149 12.79 25.85 -6.43
N TRP A 150 12.45 24.54 -6.38
CA TRP A 150 11.10 24.03 -6.57
C TRP A 150 10.58 23.47 -5.25
N VAL A 151 9.32 23.76 -4.91
CA VAL A 151 8.71 23.30 -3.67
C VAL A 151 7.30 22.72 -3.90
N ILE A 152 6.95 21.65 -3.20
CA ILE A 152 5.59 21.14 -3.19
C ILE A 152 4.79 22.04 -2.28
N THR A 153 3.68 22.58 -2.79
CA THR A 153 2.77 23.46 -2.06
C THR A 153 1.52 22.75 -1.60
N GLU A 154 1.12 21.67 -2.31
CA GLU A 154 -0.06 20.88 -1.96
C GLU A 154 0.13 19.45 -2.45
N SER A 155 -0.40 18.47 -1.69
CA SER A 155 -0.47 17.08 -2.11
C SER A 155 -1.87 16.51 -1.84
N GLU A 156 -2.43 15.86 -2.84
CA GLU A 156 -3.63 15.04 -2.71
C GLU A 156 -3.22 13.57 -2.79
N PHE A 157 -3.12 12.91 -1.63
CA PHE A 157 -2.67 11.52 -1.54
C PHE A 157 -3.06 10.84 -0.22
N PRO A 158 -3.49 9.59 -0.20
CA PRO A 158 -3.95 8.83 -1.37
C PRO A 158 -5.33 9.30 -1.83
N ARG A 159 -5.53 9.34 -3.15
CA ARG A 159 -6.85 9.59 -3.73
C ARG A 159 -7.53 8.25 -4.01
N ILE A 160 -8.42 7.84 -3.14
CA ILE A 160 -9.12 6.56 -3.21
C ILE A 160 -10.62 6.81 -3.23
N ALA A 161 -11.28 6.41 -4.31
CA ALA A 161 -12.74 6.33 -4.32
C ALA A 161 -13.16 5.07 -3.54
N VAL A 162 -14.08 5.22 -2.61
CA VAL A 162 -14.62 4.09 -1.85
C VAL A 162 -16.13 4.01 -2.02
N ASN A 163 -16.65 2.78 -2.05
CA ASN A 163 -18.08 2.56 -1.94
C ASN A 163 -18.55 3.06 -0.57
N ARG A 164 -19.57 3.89 -0.59
CA ARG A 164 -20.23 4.28 0.63
C ARG A 164 -21.35 3.29 0.93
N PRO A 165 -21.23 2.43 1.94
CA PRO A 165 -22.34 1.60 2.38
C PRO A 165 -23.55 2.48 2.75
N GLU A 166 -24.75 2.00 2.47
CA GLU A 166 -25.96 2.70 2.85
C GLU A 166 -25.96 2.97 4.36
N GLY A 167 -26.18 4.22 4.77
CA GLY A 167 -26.13 4.64 6.18
C GLY A 167 -24.74 4.94 6.74
N ALA A 168 -23.66 4.75 6.00
CA ALA A 168 -22.33 5.11 6.47
C ALA A 168 -22.17 6.63 6.62
N LYS A 169 -21.75 7.07 7.82
CA LYS A 169 -21.32 8.44 8.06
C LYS A 169 -19.81 8.52 7.86
N GLY A 170 -19.39 9.22 6.81
CA GLY A 170 -17.96 9.48 6.60
C GLY A 170 -17.49 10.60 7.53
N ILE A 171 -16.46 10.33 8.34
CA ILE A 171 -15.68 11.39 8.97
C ILE A 171 -14.46 11.58 8.08
N LEU A 172 -14.38 12.71 7.38
CA LEU A 172 -13.17 13.12 6.70
C LEU A 172 -12.32 13.87 7.73
N PRO A 173 -11.17 13.33 8.16
CA PRO A 173 -10.22 14.14 8.90
C PRO A 173 -9.68 15.20 7.93
N VAL A 174 -10.07 16.44 8.14
CA VAL A 174 -9.42 17.57 7.48
C VAL A 174 -8.11 17.82 8.24
N GLY A 175 -7.07 17.10 7.88
CA GLY A 175 -5.73 17.34 8.36
C GLY A 175 -5.11 18.45 7.53
N PHE A 176 -4.97 19.63 8.10
CA PHE A 176 -4.05 20.61 7.56
C PHE A 176 -2.63 20.14 7.91
N GLY A 177 -1.91 19.60 6.92
CA GLY A 177 -0.48 19.36 7.05
C GLY A 177 0.24 20.71 7.20
N THR A 178 0.96 20.87 8.27
CA THR A 178 1.98 21.91 8.45
C THR A 178 3.29 21.43 7.87
#